data_3ec9092e80658393bc9b61e6db05ad49
#
_entry.id   3ec9092e80658393bc9b61e6db05ad49
#
_cell.length_a   1.000
_cell.length_b   1.000
_cell.length_c   1.000
_cell.angle_alpha   90.00
_cell.angle_beta   90.00
_cell.angle_gamma   90.00
#
_symmetry.space_group_name_H-M   'P 1'
#
loop_
_entity.id
_entity.type
_entity.pdbx_description
1 polymer ?
#
loop_
_entity_poly.entity_id
_entity_poly.type
_entity_poly.pdbx_seq_one_letter_code
_entity_poly.pdbx_strand_id
1 'polypeptide(L)'
;MRYIYDMCHGYIPYNDTETLFLDNHWVKRLKRIKQLGLLEHVFPSASHSRFEHSLGVSYIAEDYVDVLLRNSGEPDYYKSEYKFCVKMAGLFHDLGHGPFSHVFDNVVIKDDSNCHEIRSRRIVEEIFKEVGTSKELSSAYVIDYIKEMIEPVSNAYTNNPFFDIVNNSKNSIDVDKFDYLQRDPRHIGLDCSFDPARIINKSFLEGSEIIYSKSVSNNIVNMFQTRYRFHKEIYNHKTVKLIELMLGDALLSADNYFNFKEVSKTIEFEKLDDSIYSQILNSDNKELSVSKNILMRIENRDLYKQLWIGKFSEDGEIKDYIADTYKDIREDDIKYIKMKHNHCNGIESPLKNVKFKTNESHNELYDINTTYEENMVMIYNISNTT
;
A
#
# COMPACT_ATOMS: atom_id res chain seq x y z
N MET A 1 2.74 -19.00 23.05
CA MET A 1 1.62 -18.31 22.33
C MET A 1 1.47 -16.89 22.84
N ARG A 2 1.58 -15.89 21.97
CA ARG A 2 1.42 -14.46 22.28
C ARG A 2 0.17 -13.93 21.60
N TYR A 3 -0.59 -13.11 22.29
CA TYR A 3 -1.79 -12.45 21.74
C TYR A 3 -1.56 -10.94 21.64
N ILE A 4 -1.88 -10.36 20.50
CA ILE A 4 -1.82 -8.92 20.26
C ILE A 4 -3.24 -8.43 19.99
N TYR A 5 -3.68 -7.41 20.72
CA TYR A 5 -4.98 -6.82 20.47
C TYR A 5 -4.89 -5.83 19.29
N ASP A 6 -5.73 -6.04 18.30
CA ASP A 6 -5.91 -5.16 17.14
C ASP A 6 -7.32 -4.58 17.14
N MET A 7 -7.45 -3.30 16.77
CA MET A 7 -8.73 -2.59 16.78
C MET A 7 -9.73 -3.15 15.77
N CYS A 8 -9.26 -3.70 14.65
CA CYS A 8 -10.09 -4.24 13.58
C CYS A 8 -10.43 -5.72 13.78
N HIS A 9 -9.47 -6.49 14.31
CA HIS A 9 -9.52 -7.95 14.32
C HIS A 9 -9.56 -8.57 15.72
N GLY A 10 -9.49 -7.77 16.79
CA GLY A 10 -9.45 -8.27 18.15
C GLY A 10 -8.11 -8.92 18.51
N TYR A 11 -8.12 -10.08 19.19
CA TYR A 11 -6.89 -10.74 19.63
C TYR A 11 -6.29 -11.60 18.51
N ILE A 12 -5.15 -11.19 17.98
CA ILE A 12 -4.37 -11.91 16.97
C ILE A 12 -3.35 -12.83 17.66
N PRO A 13 -3.42 -14.17 17.45
CA PRO A 13 -2.47 -15.10 18.04
C PRO A 13 -1.21 -15.24 17.21
N TYR A 14 -0.06 -15.31 17.90
CA TYR A 14 1.25 -15.69 17.34
C TYR A 14 1.84 -16.80 18.18
N ASN A 15 2.27 -17.90 17.55
CA ASN A 15 3.00 -18.94 18.26
C ASN A 15 4.43 -18.50 18.59
N ASP A 16 5.19 -19.34 19.31
CA ASP A 16 6.52 -18.95 19.79
C ASP A 16 7.51 -18.71 18.64
N THR A 17 7.43 -19.49 17.56
CA THR A 17 8.24 -19.30 16.35
C THR A 17 7.86 -18.03 15.62
N GLU A 18 6.58 -17.80 15.39
CA GLU A 18 6.07 -16.58 14.74
C GLU A 18 6.41 -15.32 15.52
N THR A 19 6.46 -15.44 16.86
CA THR A 19 6.84 -14.34 17.75
C THR A 19 8.29 -13.88 17.53
N LEU A 20 9.20 -14.78 17.13
CA LEU A 20 10.57 -14.40 16.77
C LEU A 20 10.61 -13.45 15.58
N PHE A 21 9.80 -13.73 14.56
CA PHE A 21 9.66 -12.87 13.38
C PHE A 21 8.99 -11.54 13.71
N LEU A 22 7.91 -11.58 14.50
CA LEU A 22 7.20 -10.40 14.97
C LEU A 22 8.08 -9.46 15.78
N ASP A 23 9.02 -10.02 16.58
CA ASP A 23 9.94 -9.27 17.41
C ASP A 23 11.20 -8.79 16.66
N ASN A 24 11.37 -9.15 15.41
CA ASN A 24 12.47 -8.68 14.57
C ASN A 24 12.42 -7.15 14.39
N HIS A 25 13.58 -6.51 14.32
CA HIS A 25 13.69 -5.05 14.23
C HIS A 25 13.09 -4.47 12.93
N TRP A 26 13.15 -5.20 11.81
CA TRP A 26 12.51 -4.80 10.55
C TRP A 26 10.99 -4.71 10.69
N VAL A 27 10.37 -5.67 11.35
CA VAL A 27 8.93 -5.65 11.61
C VAL A 27 8.58 -4.53 12.59
N LYS A 28 9.39 -4.37 13.66
CA LYS A 28 9.19 -3.28 14.64
C LYS A 28 9.38 -1.89 14.04
N ARG A 29 10.19 -1.74 12.98
CA ARG A 29 10.38 -0.48 12.25
C ARG A 29 9.05 0.05 11.70
N LEU A 30 8.14 -0.83 11.25
CA LEU A 30 6.82 -0.45 10.74
C LEU A 30 5.97 0.35 11.74
N LYS A 31 6.25 0.26 13.05
CA LYS A 31 5.61 1.09 14.09
C LYS A 31 5.92 2.58 13.95
N ARG A 32 7.00 2.92 13.25
CA ARG A 32 7.48 4.29 13.03
C ARG A 32 7.20 4.80 11.61
N ILE A 33 6.44 4.04 10.83
CA ILE A 33 5.99 4.44 9.49
C ILE A 33 4.47 4.47 9.51
N LYS A 34 3.90 5.64 9.28
CA LYS A 34 2.45 5.83 9.22
C LYS A 34 1.88 5.19 7.96
N GLN A 35 0.73 4.52 8.11
CA GLN A 35 0.02 3.90 6.99
C GLN A 35 -0.36 4.93 5.92
N LEU A 36 -0.86 6.07 6.35
CA LEU A 36 -1.40 7.11 5.49
C LEU A 36 -0.49 8.35 5.40
N GLY A 37 0.79 8.21 5.74
CA GLY A 37 1.79 9.27 5.61
C GLY A 37 1.35 10.58 6.28
N LEU A 38 1.18 11.64 5.49
CA LEU A 38 0.85 12.98 5.98
C LEU A 38 -0.66 13.28 6.04
N LEU A 39 -1.51 12.27 5.90
CA LEU A 39 -2.96 12.44 5.96
C LEU A 39 -3.42 13.03 7.32
N GLU A 40 -2.68 12.78 8.39
CA GLU A 40 -2.96 13.33 9.73
C GLU A 40 -2.98 14.88 9.78
N HIS A 41 -2.31 15.56 8.85
CA HIS A 41 -2.38 17.01 8.75
C HIS A 41 -3.76 17.54 8.32
N VAL A 42 -4.64 16.65 7.84
CA VAL A 42 -6.03 16.96 7.48
C VAL A 42 -7.01 16.16 8.32
N PHE A 43 -6.69 14.89 8.60
CA PHE A 43 -7.47 13.98 9.45
C PHE A 43 -6.61 13.57 10.64
N PRO A 44 -6.62 14.29 11.77
CA PRO A 44 -5.65 14.10 12.87
C PRO A 44 -5.60 12.68 13.45
N SER A 45 -6.68 11.91 13.36
CA SER A 45 -6.74 10.52 13.80
C SER A 45 -6.12 9.52 12.81
N ALA A 46 -5.74 9.94 11.59
CA ALA A 46 -5.10 9.11 10.56
C ALA A 46 -3.61 8.89 10.88
N SER A 47 -3.30 8.43 12.09
CA SER A 47 -1.93 8.29 12.61
C SER A 47 -1.50 6.85 12.86
N HIS A 48 -2.32 5.86 12.48
CA HIS A 48 -2.01 4.45 12.61
C HIS A 48 -0.80 4.05 11.75
N SER A 49 -0.12 3.02 12.21
CA SER A 49 1.14 2.58 11.63
C SER A 49 0.97 1.42 10.64
N ARG A 50 1.96 1.25 9.76
CA ARG A 50 2.05 0.05 8.90
C ARG A 50 2.17 -1.23 9.70
N PHE A 51 2.68 -1.17 10.92
CA PHE A 51 2.73 -2.32 11.80
C PHE A 51 1.34 -2.87 12.13
N GLU A 52 0.38 -1.99 12.45
CA GLU A 52 -1.01 -2.41 12.74
C GLU A 52 -1.67 -3.02 11.51
N HIS A 53 -1.45 -2.41 10.34
CA HIS A 53 -1.91 -2.94 9.07
C HIS A 53 -1.30 -4.32 8.78
N SER A 54 0.02 -4.47 8.86
CA SER A 54 0.69 -5.75 8.64
C SER A 54 0.23 -6.86 9.59
N LEU A 55 -0.09 -6.53 10.85
CA LEU A 55 -0.71 -7.48 11.78
C LEU A 55 -2.08 -7.94 11.27
N GLY A 56 -2.92 -7.01 10.83
CA GLY A 56 -4.25 -7.32 10.30
C GLY A 56 -4.17 -8.15 9.02
N VAL A 57 -3.32 -7.77 8.07
CA VAL A 57 -3.10 -8.54 6.84
C VAL A 57 -2.65 -9.96 7.15
N SER A 58 -1.69 -10.13 8.07
CA SER A 58 -1.20 -11.46 8.45
C SER A 58 -2.30 -12.33 9.08
N TYR A 59 -3.17 -11.74 9.89
CA TYR A 59 -4.29 -12.44 10.51
C TYR A 59 -5.36 -12.88 9.49
N ILE A 60 -5.78 -11.96 8.63
CA ILE A 60 -6.77 -12.28 7.58
C ILE A 60 -6.19 -13.32 6.62
N ALA A 61 -4.91 -13.22 6.28
CA ALA A 61 -4.21 -14.15 5.39
C ALA A 61 -4.24 -15.59 5.93
N GLU A 62 -3.96 -15.77 7.23
CA GLU A 62 -4.04 -17.07 7.91
C GLU A 62 -5.46 -17.64 7.92
N ASP A 63 -6.45 -16.82 8.29
CA ASP A 63 -7.87 -17.22 8.32
C ASP A 63 -8.38 -17.60 6.92
N TYR A 64 -7.95 -16.84 5.90
CA TYR A 64 -8.36 -17.11 4.51
C TYR A 64 -7.88 -18.47 4.00
N VAL A 65 -6.65 -18.88 4.34
CA VAL A 65 -6.17 -20.24 4.03
C VAL A 65 -7.09 -21.29 4.65
N ASP A 66 -7.41 -21.16 5.94
CA ASP A 66 -8.29 -22.10 6.65
C ASP A 66 -9.68 -22.18 6.01
N VAL A 67 -10.23 -21.06 5.60
CA VAL A 67 -11.54 -20.99 4.94
C VAL A 67 -11.51 -21.64 3.55
N LEU A 68 -10.50 -21.34 2.74
CA LEU A 68 -10.36 -21.91 1.39
C LEU A 68 -10.23 -23.43 1.44
N LEU A 69 -9.39 -23.96 2.30
CA LEU A 69 -9.22 -25.42 2.47
C LEU A 69 -10.51 -26.08 2.94
N ARG A 70 -11.18 -25.51 3.95
CA ARG A 70 -12.46 -26.01 4.47
C ARG A 70 -13.55 -26.01 3.42
N ASN A 71 -13.73 -24.93 2.67
CA ASN A 71 -14.79 -24.78 1.68
C ASN A 71 -14.59 -25.66 0.43
N SER A 72 -13.34 -26.02 0.14
CA SER A 72 -12.97 -26.82 -1.04
C SER A 72 -12.81 -28.31 -0.73
N GLY A 73 -12.88 -28.70 0.54
CA GLY A 73 -12.69 -30.09 0.97
C GLY A 73 -11.27 -30.63 0.75
N GLU A 74 -10.29 -29.71 0.69
CA GLU A 74 -8.90 -30.08 0.50
C GLU A 74 -8.29 -30.68 1.77
N PRO A 75 -7.34 -31.64 1.64
CA PRO A 75 -6.72 -32.28 2.77
C PRO A 75 -5.94 -31.32 3.67
N ASP A 76 -5.96 -31.61 4.99
CA ASP A 76 -5.18 -30.87 6.00
C ASP A 76 -3.65 -30.84 5.73
N TYR A 77 -3.17 -31.69 4.83
CA TYR A 77 -1.76 -31.79 4.45
C TYR A 77 -1.16 -30.47 3.93
N TYR A 78 -1.94 -29.66 3.17
CA TYR A 78 -1.48 -28.36 2.68
C TYR A 78 -1.53 -27.27 3.77
N LYS A 79 -2.12 -27.56 4.93
CA LYS A 79 -2.51 -26.59 5.92
C LYS A 79 -1.34 -25.91 6.64
N SER A 80 -0.32 -26.66 7.04
CA SER A 80 0.72 -26.12 7.93
C SER A 80 1.73 -25.24 7.21
N GLU A 81 2.18 -25.64 6.03
CA GLU A 81 3.24 -24.97 5.28
C GLU A 81 2.74 -23.69 4.60
N TYR A 82 1.69 -23.79 3.79
CA TYR A 82 1.12 -22.60 3.14
C TYR A 82 0.57 -21.61 4.14
N LYS A 83 -0.07 -22.07 5.19
CA LYS A 83 -0.61 -21.21 6.25
C LYS A 83 0.48 -20.34 6.88
N PHE A 84 1.64 -20.94 7.24
CA PHE A 84 2.77 -20.18 7.75
C PHE A 84 3.31 -19.19 6.71
N CYS A 85 3.54 -19.64 5.47
CA CYS A 85 4.06 -18.76 4.42
C CYS A 85 3.14 -17.59 4.12
N VAL A 86 1.84 -17.82 3.98
CA VAL A 86 0.84 -16.78 3.69
C VAL A 86 0.73 -15.79 4.86
N LYS A 87 0.72 -16.29 6.11
CA LYS A 87 0.72 -15.44 7.30
C LYS A 87 1.95 -14.54 7.37
N MET A 88 3.15 -15.11 7.13
CA MET A 88 4.39 -14.34 7.13
C MET A 88 4.49 -13.39 5.94
N ALA A 89 4.00 -13.77 4.77
CA ALA A 89 3.91 -12.87 3.62
C ALA A 89 3.04 -11.65 3.95
N GLY A 90 1.88 -11.87 4.58
CA GLY A 90 1.03 -10.78 5.08
C GLY A 90 1.71 -9.89 6.11
N LEU A 91 2.52 -10.46 7.03
CA LEU A 91 3.28 -9.67 8.00
C LEU A 91 4.40 -8.84 7.36
N PHE A 92 4.97 -9.32 6.26
CA PHE A 92 6.21 -8.79 5.66
C PHE A 92 5.99 -7.98 4.40
N HIS A 93 4.79 -7.93 3.82
CA HIS A 93 4.56 -7.32 2.51
C HIS A 93 4.99 -5.85 2.46
N ASP A 94 4.83 -5.11 3.55
CA ASP A 94 5.08 -3.68 3.68
C ASP A 94 6.47 -3.30 4.25
N LEU A 95 7.35 -4.29 4.55
CA LEU A 95 8.67 -4.04 5.17
C LEU A 95 9.54 -3.07 4.38
N GLY A 96 9.40 -3.07 3.07
CA GLY A 96 10.18 -2.24 2.16
C GLY A 96 9.73 -0.79 2.04
N HIS A 97 8.65 -0.37 2.70
CA HIS A 97 8.28 1.04 2.69
C HIS A 97 9.31 1.93 3.38
N GLY A 98 9.68 3.03 2.71
CA GLY A 98 10.51 4.08 3.25
C GLY A 98 9.71 5.13 4.02
N PRO A 99 10.38 6.20 4.48
CA PRO A 99 9.73 7.32 5.16
C PRO A 99 8.55 7.87 4.34
N PHE A 100 7.39 8.01 4.98
CA PHE A 100 6.17 8.51 4.32
C PHE A 100 5.75 7.70 3.09
N SER A 101 6.18 6.43 3.04
CA SER A 101 5.65 5.42 2.10
C SER A 101 5.74 5.83 0.63
N HIS A 102 4.61 6.14 0.00
CA HIS A 102 4.53 6.45 -1.43
C HIS A 102 5.25 7.77 -1.81
N VAL A 103 5.42 8.72 -0.89
CA VAL A 103 6.23 9.92 -1.16
C VAL A 103 7.68 9.53 -1.39
N PHE A 104 8.21 8.63 -0.56
CA PHE A 104 9.57 8.13 -0.72
C PHE A 104 9.77 7.41 -2.05
N ASP A 105 8.89 6.49 -2.40
CA ASP A 105 9.01 5.72 -3.65
C ASP A 105 8.79 6.60 -4.90
N ASN A 106 7.72 7.39 -4.91
CA ASN A 106 7.30 8.12 -6.12
C ASN A 106 8.10 9.40 -6.37
N VAL A 107 8.68 10.01 -5.34
CA VAL A 107 9.37 11.30 -5.47
C VAL A 107 10.88 11.16 -5.28
N VAL A 108 11.32 10.38 -4.30
CA VAL A 108 12.74 10.27 -3.94
C VAL A 108 13.45 9.17 -4.74
N ILE A 109 12.91 7.95 -4.71
CA ILE A 109 13.56 6.79 -5.34
C ILE A 109 13.34 6.80 -6.85
N LYS A 110 12.10 6.84 -7.32
CA LYS A 110 11.72 6.83 -8.75
C LYS A 110 12.36 5.70 -9.54
N ASP A 111 12.45 4.51 -8.95
CA ASP A 111 13.09 3.34 -9.52
C ASP A 111 12.22 2.11 -9.25
N ASP A 112 11.51 1.65 -10.26
CA ASP A 112 10.62 0.48 -10.18
C ASP A 112 11.38 -0.81 -9.81
N SER A 113 12.67 -0.89 -10.15
CA SER A 113 13.52 -2.03 -9.76
C SER A 113 13.90 -2.03 -8.28
N ASN A 114 13.58 -0.95 -7.56
CA ASN A 114 13.81 -0.77 -6.13
C ASN A 114 12.54 -0.22 -5.44
N CYS A 115 11.35 -0.62 -5.88
CA CYS A 115 10.07 -0.33 -5.23
C CYS A 115 9.95 -1.03 -3.87
N HIS A 116 8.95 -0.67 -3.07
CA HIS A 116 8.82 -1.22 -1.71
C HIS A 116 8.60 -2.73 -1.71
N GLU A 117 7.91 -3.28 -2.68
CA GLU A 117 7.70 -4.74 -2.80
C GLU A 117 9.04 -5.46 -3.01
N ILE A 118 9.90 -4.96 -3.91
CA ILE A 118 11.22 -5.53 -4.15
C ILE A 118 12.13 -5.40 -2.91
N ARG A 119 12.05 -4.26 -2.20
CA ARG A 119 12.77 -4.12 -0.93
C ARG A 119 12.23 -5.08 0.13
N SER A 120 10.91 -5.28 0.23
CA SER A 120 10.29 -6.25 1.14
C SER A 120 10.85 -7.65 0.90
N ARG A 121 10.89 -8.10 -0.35
CA ARG A 121 11.47 -9.40 -0.74
C ARG A 121 12.92 -9.57 -0.26
N ARG A 122 13.75 -8.54 -0.38
CA ARG A 122 15.14 -8.56 0.08
C ARG A 122 15.22 -8.62 1.61
N ILE A 123 14.40 -7.84 2.31
CA ILE A 123 14.37 -7.80 3.76
C ILE A 123 13.94 -9.14 4.37
N VAL A 124 13.04 -9.88 3.72
CA VAL A 124 12.66 -11.24 4.12
C VAL A 124 13.89 -12.14 4.27
N GLU A 125 14.81 -12.11 3.32
CA GLU A 125 16.05 -12.91 3.39
C GLU A 125 16.90 -12.56 4.62
N GLU A 126 17.03 -11.27 4.92
CA GLU A 126 17.79 -10.80 6.10
C GLU A 126 17.11 -11.25 7.39
N ILE A 127 15.79 -11.12 7.50
CA ILE A 127 15.05 -11.59 8.69
C ILE A 127 15.27 -13.07 8.95
N PHE A 128 15.18 -13.92 7.92
CA PHE A 128 15.38 -15.36 8.09
C PHE A 128 16.82 -15.73 8.50
N LYS A 129 17.82 -14.98 7.99
CA LYS A 129 19.22 -15.13 8.44
C LYS A 129 19.40 -14.79 9.92
N GLU A 130 18.75 -13.72 10.38
CA GLU A 130 18.86 -13.24 11.76
C GLU A 130 18.10 -14.12 12.77
N VAL A 131 16.89 -14.54 12.41
CA VAL A 131 16.01 -15.31 13.32
C VAL A 131 16.55 -16.73 13.54
N GLY A 132 17.26 -17.32 12.57
CA GLY A 132 17.94 -18.61 12.74
C GLY A 132 16.99 -19.74 13.11
N THR A 133 15.86 -19.87 12.43
CA THR A 133 14.84 -20.91 12.68
C THR A 133 15.31 -22.33 12.33
N SER A 134 14.50 -23.35 12.64
CA SER A 134 14.78 -24.73 12.27
C SER A 134 15.07 -24.87 10.77
N LYS A 135 15.82 -25.90 10.36
CA LYS A 135 16.16 -26.13 8.95
C LYS A 135 14.95 -26.23 8.03
N GLU A 136 13.81 -26.65 8.56
CA GLU A 136 12.56 -26.78 7.79
C GLU A 136 11.95 -25.40 7.48
N LEU A 137 11.90 -24.52 8.47
CA LEU A 137 11.34 -23.15 8.31
C LEU A 137 12.33 -22.19 7.64
N SER A 138 13.64 -22.47 7.70
CA SER A 138 14.66 -21.68 7.00
C SER A 138 15.00 -22.26 5.63
N SER A 139 14.22 -23.21 5.14
CA SER A 139 14.46 -23.80 3.81
C SER A 139 14.28 -22.76 2.72
N ALA A 140 15.11 -22.85 1.69
CA ALA A 140 15.09 -21.88 0.59
C ALA A 140 13.70 -21.74 -0.04
N TYR A 141 12.92 -22.81 -0.12
CA TYR A 141 11.58 -22.79 -0.72
C TYR A 141 10.57 -22.00 0.15
N VAL A 142 10.64 -22.04 1.48
CA VAL A 142 9.76 -21.24 2.35
C VAL A 142 10.01 -19.75 2.15
N ILE A 143 11.28 -19.35 2.12
CA ILE A 143 11.68 -17.97 1.86
C ILE A 143 11.20 -17.53 0.47
N ASP A 144 11.40 -18.36 -0.55
CA ASP A 144 10.95 -18.06 -1.92
C ASP A 144 9.42 -17.96 -2.01
N TYR A 145 8.67 -18.84 -1.33
CA TYR A 145 7.21 -18.76 -1.29
C TYR A 145 6.75 -17.41 -0.71
N ILE A 146 7.29 -17.03 0.45
CA ILE A 146 6.94 -15.74 1.09
C ILE A 146 7.25 -14.57 0.14
N LYS A 147 8.41 -14.57 -0.50
CA LYS A 147 8.80 -13.52 -1.46
C LYS A 147 7.87 -13.45 -2.67
N GLU A 148 7.51 -14.58 -3.26
CA GLU A 148 6.60 -14.63 -4.40
C GLU A 148 5.14 -14.31 -4.04
N MET A 149 4.73 -14.55 -2.79
CA MET A 149 3.42 -14.13 -2.27
C MET A 149 3.34 -12.61 -2.01
N ILE A 150 4.48 -11.98 -1.72
CA ILE A 150 4.57 -10.51 -1.57
C ILE A 150 4.52 -9.84 -2.93
N GLU A 151 5.42 -10.24 -3.83
CA GLU A 151 5.49 -9.71 -5.20
C GLU A 151 5.97 -10.81 -6.15
N PRO A 152 5.11 -11.32 -7.03
CA PRO A 152 5.48 -12.37 -7.97
C PRO A 152 6.38 -11.80 -9.06
N VAL A 153 7.66 -12.22 -9.05
CA VAL A 153 8.63 -11.88 -10.09
C VAL A 153 8.89 -13.04 -11.05
N SER A 154 8.47 -14.25 -10.68
CA SER A 154 8.58 -15.45 -11.50
C SER A 154 7.19 -16.00 -11.86
N ASN A 155 7.13 -16.75 -12.98
CA ASN A 155 5.92 -17.47 -13.35
C ASN A 155 5.83 -18.88 -12.70
N ALA A 156 6.73 -19.20 -11.76
CA ALA A 156 6.85 -20.54 -11.21
C ALA A 156 5.61 -20.97 -10.40
N TYR A 157 4.92 -20.02 -9.77
CA TYR A 157 3.82 -20.29 -8.85
C TYR A 157 2.46 -19.76 -9.31
N THR A 158 2.34 -19.31 -10.55
CA THR A 158 1.09 -18.73 -11.12
C THR A 158 -0.12 -19.67 -11.07
N ASN A 159 0.13 -20.98 -10.97
CA ASN A 159 -0.89 -22.02 -10.88
C ASN A 159 -1.20 -22.45 -9.43
N ASN A 160 -0.71 -21.74 -8.43
CA ASN A 160 -1.00 -22.04 -7.02
C ASN A 160 -1.82 -20.88 -6.41
N PRO A 161 -3.09 -21.12 -6.07
CA PRO A 161 -4.00 -20.07 -5.62
C PRO A 161 -3.61 -19.42 -4.28
N PHE A 162 -2.78 -20.07 -3.45
CA PHE A 162 -2.32 -19.48 -2.19
C PHE A 162 -1.40 -18.26 -2.40
N PHE A 163 -0.79 -18.14 -3.59
CA PHE A 163 0.04 -16.99 -3.95
C PHE A 163 -0.79 -15.75 -4.33
N ASP A 164 -2.10 -15.92 -4.55
CA ASP A 164 -3.04 -14.84 -4.84
C ASP A 164 -3.72 -14.27 -3.57
N ILE A 165 -3.34 -14.72 -2.35
CA ILE A 165 -4.02 -14.30 -1.12
C ILE A 165 -3.55 -12.92 -0.66
N VAL A 166 -2.24 -12.68 -0.62
CA VAL A 166 -1.65 -11.44 -0.10
C VAL A 166 -1.61 -10.34 -1.17
N ASN A 167 -1.18 -10.69 -2.37
CA ASN A 167 -1.14 -9.81 -3.53
C ASN A 167 -1.74 -10.53 -4.74
N ASN A 168 -2.93 -10.13 -5.15
CA ASN A 168 -3.65 -10.78 -6.24
C ASN A 168 -3.58 -9.97 -7.53
N SER A 169 -2.57 -10.24 -8.34
CA SER A 169 -2.39 -9.60 -9.65
C SER A 169 -3.45 -9.99 -10.69
N LYS A 170 -4.19 -11.11 -10.48
CA LYS A 170 -5.18 -11.62 -11.44
C LYS A 170 -6.48 -10.82 -11.41
N ASN A 171 -6.98 -10.49 -10.21
CA ASN A 171 -8.27 -9.82 -10.04
C ASN A 171 -8.31 -8.75 -8.94
N SER A 172 -7.19 -8.49 -8.30
CA SER A 172 -7.03 -7.48 -7.25
C SER A 172 -7.92 -7.67 -6.01
N ILE A 173 -8.37 -8.91 -5.74
CA ILE A 173 -9.08 -9.25 -4.51
C ILE A 173 -8.10 -9.95 -3.59
N ASP A 174 -7.52 -9.24 -2.64
CA ASP A 174 -6.49 -9.70 -1.73
C ASP A 174 -6.68 -9.17 -0.30
N VAL A 175 -5.97 -9.78 0.64
CA VAL A 175 -6.11 -9.47 2.06
C VAL A 175 -5.48 -8.13 2.45
N ASP A 176 -4.54 -7.62 1.68
CA ASP A 176 -4.03 -6.27 1.83
C ASP A 176 -5.17 -5.26 1.73
N LYS A 177 -5.95 -5.33 0.63
CA LYS A 177 -7.13 -4.49 0.44
C LYS A 177 -8.21 -4.72 1.49
N PHE A 178 -8.37 -5.95 1.93
CA PHE A 178 -9.36 -6.30 2.96
C PHE A 178 -9.06 -5.61 4.29
N ASP A 179 -7.78 -5.52 4.69
CA ASP A 179 -7.42 -4.85 5.92
C ASP A 179 -7.52 -3.33 5.79
N TYR A 180 -6.78 -2.71 4.83
CA TYR A 180 -6.71 -1.25 4.82
C TYR A 180 -8.05 -0.58 4.50
N LEU A 181 -8.90 -1.18 3.65
CA LEU A 181 -10.23 -0.64 3.37
C LEU A 181 -11.20 -0.73 4.56
N GLN A 182 -10.88 -1.51 5.60
CA GLN A 182 -11.59 -1.51 6.87
C GLN A 182 -10.91 -0.66 7.94
N ARG A 183 -9.59 -0.67 7.98
CA ARG A 183 -8.77 0.01 8.99
C ARG A 183 -8.76 1.51 8.81
N ASP A 184 -8.43 1.99 7.61
CA ASP A 184 -8.29 3.42 7.33
C ASP A 184 -9.57 4.21 7.63
N PRO A 185 -10.77 3.79 7.16
CA PRO A 185 -11.99 4.52 7.47
C PRO A 185 -12.30 4.61 8.96
N ARG A 186 -11.97 3.58 9.76
CA ARG A 186 -12.15 3.64 11.23
C ARG A 186 -11.31 4.73 11.87
N HIS A 187 -10.09 4.95 11.37
CA HIS A 187 -9.21 6.00 11.87
C HIS A 187 -9.60 7.41 11.41
N ILE A 188 -10.33 7.55 10.32
CA ILE A 188 -10.76 8.87 9.80
C ILE A 188 -12.25 9.14 10.01
N GLY A 189 -12.96 8.24 10.69
CA GLY A 189 -14.38 8.40 11.01
C GLY A 189 -15.31 8.23 9.82
N LEU A 190 -14.97 7.37 8.86
CA LEU A 190 -15.80 7.02 7.71
C LEU A 190 -16.30 5.58 7.79
N ASP A 191 -17.43 5.32 7.10
CA ASP A 191 -17.99 3.99 7.01
C ASP A 191 -17.38 3.18 5.86
N CYS A 192 -17.13 1.90 6.13
CA CYS A 192 -16.80 0.89 5.12
C CYS A 192 -18.08 0.23 4.61
N SER A 193 -18.23 0.14 3.28
CA SER A 193 -19.46 -0.35 2.65
C SER A 193 -19.40 -1.82 2.21
N PHE A 194 -18.35 -2.57 2.53
CA PHE A 194 -18.24 -3.99 2.25
C PHE A 194 -17.81 -4.77 3.49
N ASP A 195 -18.05 -6.09 3.46
CA ASP A 195 -17.67 -7.02 4.51
C ASP A 195 -16.70 -8.07 3.95
N PRO A 196 -15.38 -7.99 4.23
CA PRO A 196 -14.40 -8.96 3.77
C PRO A 196 -14.66 -10.36 4.32
N ALA A 197 -15.12 -10.50 5.56
CA ALA A 197 -15.42 -11.82 6.13
C ALA A 197 -16.47 -12.56 5.30
N ARG A 198 -17.45 -11.84 4.73
CA ARG A 198 -18.44 -12.42 3.83
C ARG A 198 -17.82 -12.88 2.51
N ILE A 199 -16.89 -12.12 1.93
CA ILE A 199 -16.19 -12.52 0.70
C ILE A 199 -15.35 -13.77 0.98
N ILE A 200 -14.54 -13.76 2.04
CA ILE A 200 -13.67 -14.85 2.47
C ILE A 200 -14.50 -16.13 2.67
N ASN A 201 -15.56 -16.09 3.49
CA ASN A 201 -16.39 -17.26 3.79
C ASN A 201 -17.14 -17.84 2.58
N LYS A 202 -17.20 -17.10 1.47
CA LYS A 202 -17.85 -17.53 0.22
C LYS A 202 -16.86 -17.70 -0.93
N SER A 203 -15.59 -17.90 -0.60
CA SER A 203 -14.51 -18.22 -1.54
C SER A 203 -14.21 -19.72 -1.53
N PHE A 204 -13.70 -20.22 -2.64
CA PHE A 204 -13.41 -21.64 -2.86
C PHE A 204 -12.17 -21.77 -3.74
N LEU A 205 -11.46 -22.89 -3.65
CA LEU A 205 -10.42 -23.29 -4.60
C LEU A 205 -11.07 -24.07 -5.76
N GLU A 206 -10.75 -23.69 -6.99
CA GLU A 206 -11.10 -24.44 -8.20
C GLU A 206 -9.92 -24.46 -9.15
N GLY A 207 -9.24 -25.61 -9.23
CA GLY A 207 -7.99 -25.74 -9.98
C GLY A 207 -6.90 -24.82 -9.38
N SER A 208 -6.39 -23.91 -10.20
CA SER A 208 -5.32 -22.96 -9.81
C SER A 208 -5.85 -21.58 -9.38
N GLU A 209 -7.11 -21.46 -9.04
CA GLU A 209 -7.75 -20.16 -8.83
C GLU A 209 -8.63 -20.11 -7.59
N ILE A 210 -8.75 -18.89 -7.04
CA ILE A 210 -9.75 -18.58 -6.03
C ILE A 210 -11.01 -18.10 -6.77
N ILE A 211 -12.12 -18.79 -6.53
CA ILE A 211 -13.44 -18.45 -7.08
C ILE A 211 -14.42 -18.06 -5.96
N TYR A 212 -15.45 -17.32 -6.31
CA TYR A 212 -16.39 -16.74 -5.35
C TYR A 212 -17.82 -17.21 -5.60
N SER A 213 -18.62 -17.30 -4.53
CA SER A 213 -20.06 -17.48 -4.70
C SER A 213 -20.69 -16.25 -5.34
N LYS A 214 -21.61 -16.42 -6.28
CA LYS A 214 -22.39 -15.32 -6.90
C LYS A 214 -23.11 -14.45 -5.85
N SER A 215 -23.44 -15.02 -4.70
CA SER A 215 -24.12 -14.30 -3.60
C SER A 215 -23.29 -13.15 -2.99
N VAL A 216 -21.96 -13.09 -3.26
CA VAL A 216 -21.08 -12.02 -2.78
C VAL A 216 -20.65 -11.05 -3.89
N SER A 217 -21.19 -11.17 -5.10
CA SER A 217 -20.82 -10.28 -6.22
C SER A 217 -20.99 -8.80 -5.87
N ASN A 218 -22.12 -8.41 -5.26
CA ASN A 218 -22.35 -7.04 -4.82
C ASN A 218 -21.33 -6.58 -3.75
N ASN A 219 -20.90 -7.49 -2.87
CA ASN A 219 -19.93 -7.18 -1.84
C ASN A 219 -18.54 -6.92 -2.45
N ILE A 220 -18.16 -7.68 -3.47
CA ILE A 220 -16.93 -7.46 -4.25
C ILE A 220 -17.01 -6.13 -5.01
N VAL A 221 -18.14 -5.80 -5.64
CA VAL A 221 -18.35 -4.49 -6.27
C VAL A 221 -18.17 -3.35 -5.27
N ASN A 222 -18.78 -3.49 -4.09
CA ASN A 222 -18.69 -2.47 -3.03
C ASN A 222 -17.24 -2.29 -2.55
N MET A 223 -16.44 -3.37 -2.51
CA MET A 223 -15.00 -3.27 -2.21
C MET A 223 -14.27 -2.37 -3.22
N PHE A 224 -14.45 -2.62 -4.52
CA PHE A 224 -13.82 -1.81 -5.56
C PHE A 224 -14.31 -0.36 -5.56
N GLN A 225 -15.61 -0.14 -5.32
CA GLN A 225 -16.18 1.21 -5.21
C GLN A 225 -15.65 1.95 -3.97
N THR A 226 -15.52 1.25 -2.83
CA THR A 226 -14.94 1.81 -1.60
C THR A 226 -13.49 2.24 -1.85
N ARG A 227 -12.70 1.37 -2.48
CA ARG A 227 -11.32 1.70 -2.85
C ARG A 227 -11.25 2.92 -3.77
N TYR A 228 -12.05 2.95 -4.84
CA TYR A 228 -12.09 4.09 -5.76
C TYR A 228 -12.44 5.40 -5.03
N ARG A 229 -13.48 5.38 -4.19
CA ARG A 229 -13.89 6.53 -3.39
C ARG A 229 -12.78 7.01 -2.47
N PHE A 230 -12.11 6.09 -1.77
CA PHE A 230 -11.03 6.46 -0.86
C PHE A 230 -9.81 7.01 -1.59
N HIS A 231 -9.45 6.43 -2.73
CA HIS A 231 -8.39 7.01 -3.57
C HIS A 231 -8.73 8.42 -4.02
N LYS A 232 -9.96 8.68 -4.40
CA LYS A 232 -10.39 9.98 -4.90
C LYS A 232 -10.54 11.04 -3.81
N GLU A 233 -11.15 10.69 -2.68
CA GLU A 233 -11.58 11.65 -1.66
C GLU A 233 -10.57 11.79 -0.51
N ILE A 234 -9.83 10.71 -0.20
CA ILE A 234 -8.97 10.62 0.98
C ILE A 234 -7.50 10.60 0.59
N TYR A 235 -7.03 9.53 -0.09
CA TYR A 235 -5.60 9.36 -0.38
C TYR A 235 -5.06 10.42 -1.35
N ASN A 236 -5.91 10.96 -2.23
CA ASN A 236 -5.58 12.09 -3.10
C ASN A 236 -6.28 13.39 -2.66
N HIS A 237 -6.58 13.55 -1.37
CA HIS A 237 -7.12 14.81 -0.87
C HIS A 237 -6.20 15.98 -1.23
N LYS A 238 -6.75 17.02 -1.85
CA LYS A 238 -5.97 18.13 -2.43
C LYS A 238 -4.91 18.73 -1.49
N THR A 239 -5.28 19.00 -0.24
CA THR A 239 -4.36 19.57 0.75
C THR A 239 -3.27 18.58 1.14
N VAL A 240 -3.61 17.29 1.32
CA VAL A 240 -2.62 16.25 1.63
C VAL A 240 -1.62 16.13 0.48
N LYS A 241 -2.12 16.14 -0.76
CA LYS A 241 -1.26 16.06 -1.95
C LYS A 241 -0.28 17.24 -2.05
N LEU A 242 -0.71 18.46 -1.69
CA LEU A 242 0.21 19.60 -1.63
C LEU A 242 1.28 19.43 -0.55
N ILE A 243 0.91 18.91 0.63
CA ILE A 243 1.86 18.63 1.71
C ILE A 243 2.84 17.52 1.30
N GLU A 244 2.37 16.46 0.65
CA GLU A 244 3.23 15.39 0.10
C GLU A 244 4.24 15.91 -0.93
N LEU A 245 3.83 16.84 -1.79
CA LEU A 245 4.72 17.48 -2.76
C LEU A 245 5.80 18.32 -2.06
N MET A 246 5.40 19.10 -1.04
CA MET A 246 6.35 19.85 -0.22
C MET A 246 7.33 18.93 0.52
N LEU A 247 6.83 17.86 1.12
CA LEU A 247 7.69 16.87 1.75
C LEU A 247 8.64 16.22 0.74
N GLY A 248 8.15 15.87 -0.44
CA GLY A 248 8.97 15.32 -1.52
C GLY A 248 10.13 16.26 -1.89
N ASP A 249 9.84 17.55 -2.07
CA ASP A 249 10.88 18.57 -2.33
C ASP A 249 11.86 18.71 -1.17
N ALA A 250 11.38 18.62 0.07
CA ALA A 250 12.24 18.63 1.26
C ALA A 250 13.17 17.42 1.31
N LEU A 251 12.65 16.21 1.08
CA LEU A 251 13.45 14.98 1.06
C LEU A 251 14.48 15.00 -0.08
N LEU A 252 14.10 15.44 -1.28
CA LEU A 252 15.04 15.59 -2.40
C LEU A 252 16.16 16.56 -2.07
N SER A 253 15.84 17.67 -1.40
CA SER A 253 16.86 18.64 -0.97
C SER A 253 17.79 18.10 0.13
N ALA A 254 17.35 17.09 0.87
CA ALA A 254 18.12 16.40 1.92
C ALA A 254 18.92 15.20 1.40
N ASP A 255 18.75 14.80 0.13
CA ASP A 255 19.34 13.56 -0.39
C ASP A 255 20.87 13.56 -0.37
N ASN A 256 21.52 14.70 -0.58
CA ASN A 256 22.97 14.82 -0.46
C ASN A 256 23.49 14.45 0.94
N TYR A 257 22.70 14.68 1.98
CA TYR A 257 23.04 14.37 3.36
C TYR A 257 22.70 12.93 3.75
N PHE A 258 21.48 12.46 3.40
CA PHE A 258 20.98 11.14 3.79
C PHE A 258 21.32 10.04 2.79
N ASN A 259 21.61 10.38 1.54
CA ASN A 259 21.90 9.46 0.44
C ASN A 259 20.83 8.36 0.28
N PHE A 260 19.56 8.77 0.25
CA PHE A 260 18.40 7.90 0.28
C PHE A 260 18.42 6.78 -0.75
N LYS A 261 18.83 7.10 -1.99
CA LYS A 261 18.85 6.12 -3.10
C LYS A 261 19.82 4.98 -2.82
N GLU A 262 21.01 5.27 -2.36
CA GLU A 262 22.01 4.23 -2.09
C GLU A 262 21.70 3.50 -0.78
N VAL A 263 21.29 4.22 0.27
CA VAL A 263 20.88 3.63 1.55
C VAL A 263 19.71 2.68 1.35
N SER A 264 18.74 3.01 0.48
CA SER A 264 17.57 2.13 0.21
C SER A 264 17.94 0.76 -0.37
N LYS A 265 19.14 0.60 -0.92
CA LYS A 265 19.66 -0.66 -1.47
C LYS A 265 20.45 -1.49 -0.45
N THR A 266 20.69 -0.97 0.73
CA THR A 266 21.53 -1.57 1.78
C THR A 266 20.76 -1.93 3.03
N ILE A 267 21.42 -2.59 3.99
CA ILE A 267 20.85 -2.86 5.31
C ILE A 267 20.60 -1.59 6.13
N GLU A 268 21.34 -0.52 5.85
CA GLU A 268 21.18 0.79 6.52
C GLU A 268 19.78 1.38 6.31
N PHE A 269 19.00 0.85 5.35
CA PHE A 269 17.60 1.21 5.12
C PHE A 269 16.73 1.01 6.37
N GLU A 270 17.10 0.12 7.28
CA GLU A 270 16.43 -0.07 8.57
C GLU A 270 16.31 1.21 9.42
N LYS A 271 17.26 2.16 9.22
CA LYS A 271 17.32 3.42 9.94
C LYS A 271 16.41 4.50 9.38
N LEU A 272 15.84 4.27 8.19
CA LEU A 272 14.97 5.23 7.52
C LEU A 272 13.50 4.94 7.87
N ASP A 273 12.89 5.86 8.62
CA ASP A 273 11.46 5.89 8.95
C ASP A 273 10.96 7.33 9.02
N ASP A 274 9.71 7.56 9.40
CA ASP A 274 9.10 8.89 9.41
C ASP A 274 9.77 9.87 10.40
N SER A 275 10.63 9.38 11.31
CA SER A 275 11.40 10.24 12.21
C SER A 275 12.37 11.17 11.48
N ILE A 276 12.66 10.91 10.20
CA ILE A 276 13.50 11.78 9.37
C ILE A 276 12.93 13.21 9.29
N TYR A 277 11.62 13.36 9.35
CA TYR A 277 10.94 14.65 9.40
C TYR A 277 11.43 15.47 10.61
N SER A 278 11.38 14.87 11.80
CA SER A 278 11.86 15.51 13.04
C SER A 278 13.37 15.70 13.04
N GLN A 279 14.13 14.77 12.45
CA GLN A 279 15.58 14.90 12.33
C GLN A 279 15.96 16.15 11.51
N ILE A 280 15.29 16.37 10.38
CA ILE A 280 15.52 17.55 9.54
C ILE A 280 15.09 18.82 10.27
N LEU A 281 13.88 18.85 10.86
CA LEU A 281 13.36 20.02 11.57
C LEU A 281 14.27 20.48 12.72
N ASN A 282 14.85 19.56 13.46
CA ASN A 282 15.67 19.84 14.62
C ASN A 282 17.17 19.94 14.31
N SER A 283 17.56 19.78 13.04
CA SER A 283 18.97 19.86 12.63
C SER A 283 19.45 21.31 12.54
N ASP A 284 20.68 21.54 12.98
CA ASP A 284 21.43 22.78 12.74
C ASP A 284 22.44 22.66 11.58
N ASN A 285 22.42 21.52 10.86
CA ASN A 285 23.28 21.32 9.71
C ASN A 285 22.84 22.23 8.55
N LYS A 286 23.79 23.01 8.01
CA LYS A 286 23.55 23.94 6.90
C LYS A 286 23.11 23.24 5.61
N GLU A 287 23.53 21.99 5.38
CA GLU A 287 23.13 21.20 4.23
C GLU A 287 21.63 20.88 4.24
N LEU A 288 21.01 20.85 5.41
CA LEU A 288 19.58 20.58 5.58
C LEU A 288 18.74 21.86 5.65
N SER A 289 19.33 23.04 5.52
CA SER A 289 18.63 24.32 5.69
C SER A 289 17.45 24.51 4.73
N VAL A 290 17.59 24.09 3.48
CA VAL A 290 16.52 24.18 2.47
C VAL A 290 15.38 23.25 2.86
N SER A 291 15.68 21.98 3.16
CA SER A 291 14.70 20.98 3.61
C SER A 291 13.97 21.43 4.86
N LYS A 292 14.72 21.90 5.87
CA LYS A 292 14.17 22.45 7.12
C LYS A 292 13.18 23.59 6.86
N ASN A 293 13.52 24.53 5.98
CA ASN A 293 12.66 25.65 5.64
C ASN A 293 11.34 25.18 5.00
N ILE A 294 11.38 24.19 4.10
CA ILE A 294 10.18 23.62 3.49
C ILE A 294 9.32 22.94 4.56
N LEU A 295 9.90 22.14 5.45
CA LEU A 295 9.15 21.49 6.54
C LEU A 295 8.55 22.52 7.52
N MET A 296 9.28 23.59 7.85
CA MET A 296 8.76 24.70 8.66
C MET A 296 7.55 25.39 8.00
N ARG A 297 7.55 25.51 6.68
CA ARG A 297 6.37 26.02 5.95
C ARG A 297 5.17 25.08 6.13
N ILE A 298 5.37 23.75 6.05
CA ILE A 298 4.31 22.78 6.31
C ILE A 298 3.73 22.96 7.73
N GLU A 299 4.60 23.06 8.75
CA GLU A 299 4.19 23.28 10.14
C GLU A 299 3.38 24.59 10.31
N ASN A 300 3.77 25.65 9.63
CA ASN A 300 3.10 26.94 9.66
C ASN A 300 1.89 27.03 8.70
N ARG A 301 1.51 25.95 8.01
CA ARG A 301 0.43 25.92 6.99
C ARG A 301 0.67 26.89 5.84
N ASP A 302 1.90 27.29 5.59
CA ASP A 302 2.31 28.03 4.40
C ASP A 302 2.55 27.04 3.24
N LEU A 303 1.46 26.49 2.75
CA LEU A 303 1.47 25.41 1.76
C LEU A 303 1.61 25.96 0.33
N TYR A 304 2.08 25.10 -0.58
CA TYR A 304 1.94 25.34 -2.00
C TYR A 304 0.50 25.67 -2.36
N LYS A 305 0.30 26.56 -3.33
CA LYS A 305 -1.04 27.02 -3.71
C LYS A 305 -1.57 26.26 -4.91
N GLN A 306 -2.70 25.58 -4.74
CA GLN A 306 -3.42 25.02 -5.89
C GLN A 306 -3.91 26.16 -6.79
N LEU A 307 -3.50 26.13 -8.04
CA LEU A 307 -3.95 27.06 -9.07
C LEU A 307 -5.16 26.51 -9.81
N TRP A 308 -5.13 25.22 -10.16
CA TRP A 308 -6.19 24.56 -10.90
C TRP A 308 -6.21 23.05 -10.63
N ILE A 309 -7.38 22.44 -10.82
CA ILE A 309 -7.56 20.98 -10.80
C ILE A 309 -8.64 20.59 -11.82
N GLY A 310 -8.37 19.58 -12.65
CA GLY A 310 -9.30 19.13 -13.68
C GLY A 310 -8.73 18.01 -14.53
N LYS A 311 -9.25 17.84 -15.72
CA LYS A 311 -8.85 16.78 -16.66
C LYS A 311 -8.11 17.38 -17.85
N PHE A 312 -6.99 16.75 -18.23
CA PHE A 312 -6.30 16.98 -19.50
C PHE A 312 -6.05 15.63 -20.16
N SER A 313 -6.00 15.63 -21.48
CA SER A 313 -5.75 14.42 -22.26
C SER A 313 -4.25 14.15 -22.41
N GLU A 314 -3.44 15.19 -22.63
CA GLU A 314 -2.03 15.09 -22.96
C GLU A 314 -1.16 16.10 -22.18
N ASP A 315 0.13 15.80 -22.01
CA ASP A 315 1.09 16.68 -21.34
C ASP A 315 1.32 18.01 -22.07
N GLY A 316 1.21 18.00 -23.39
CA GLY A 316 1.32 19.21 -24.20
C GLY A 316 0.24 20.22 -23.83
N GLU A 317 -1.01 19.78 -23.75
CA GLU A 317 -2.15 20.62 -23.37
C GLU A 317 -1.97 21.27 -21.99
N ILE A 318 -1.37 20.53 -21.03
CA ILE A 318 -1.10 21.07 -19.68
C ILE A 318 -0.08 22.20 -19.74
N LYS A 319 1.00 22.01 -20.48
CA LYS A 319 2.08 23.01 -20.61
C LYS A 319 1.58 24.25 -21.33
N ASP A 320 0.84 24.08 -22.42
CA ASP A 320 0.24 25.18 -23.17
C ASP A 320 -0.76 25.96 -22.29
N TYR A 321 -1.61 25.26 -21.56
CA TYR A 321 -2.55 25.87 -20.61
C TYR A 321 -1.83 26.68 -19.53
N ILE A 322 -0.74 26.16 -18.96
CA ILE A 322 0.08 26.86 -17.96
C ILE A 322 0.67 28.14 -18.56
N ALA A 323 1.30 28.04 -19.73
CA ALA A 323 1.95 29.15 -20.41
C ALA A 323 0.97 30.25 -20.77
N ASP A 324 -0.26 29.89 -21.21
CA ASP A 324 -1.28 30.85 -21.60
C ASP A 324 -1.98 31.51 -20.41
N THR A 325 -2.20 30.76 -19.34
CA THR A 325 -3.06 31.19 -18.22
C THR A 325 -2.29 31.92 -17.14
N TYR A 326 -1.04 31.49 -16.81
CA TYR A 326 -0.29 31.96 -15.64
C TYR A 326 0.96 32.76 -16.02
N LYS A 327 0.82 33.69 -16.95
CA LYS A 327 1.92 34.53 -17.51
C LYS A 327 2.65 35.38 -16.45
N ASP A 328 1.98 35.71 -15.35
CA ASP A 328 2.52 36.54 -14.27
C ASP A 328 3.33 35.73 -13.22
N ILE A 329 3.34 34.41 -13.31
CA ILE A 329 4.07 33.52 -12.42
C ILE A 329 5.27 32.98 -13.19
N ARG A 330 6.46 32.92 -12.55
CA ARG A 330 7.63 32.33 -13.19
C ARG A 330 7.34 30.85 -13.52
N GLU A 331 7.72 30.41 -14.70
CA GLU A 331 7.51 29.04 -15.17
C GLU A 331 8.08 27.99 -14.18
N ASP A 332 9.26 28.23 -13.61
CA ASP A 332 9.89 27.35 -12.63
C ASP A 332 9.09 27.20 -11.32
N ASP A 333 8.24 28.17 -11.01
CA ASP A 333 7.40 28.18 -9.80
C ASP A 333 6.08 27.45 -10.00
N ILE A 334 5.73 27.08 -11.24
CA ILE A 334 4.52 26.33 -11.54
C ILE A 334 4.87 24.86 -11.81
N LYS A 335 4.22 23.98 -11.06
CA LYS A 335 4.36 22.55 -11.27
C LYS A 335 2.99 21.89 -11.40
N TYR A 336 2.94 20.68 -11.92
CA TYR A 336 1.72 19.90 -11.97
C TYR A 336 1.96 18.44 -11.58
N ILE A 337 0.91 17.79 -11.07
CA ILE A 337 0.90 16.36 -10.76
C ILE A 337 -0.32 15.72 -11.42
N LYS A 338 -0.12 14.52 -11.95
CA LYS A 338 -1.19 13.65 -12.46
C LYS A 338 -1.64 12.69 -11.38
N MET A 339 -2.95 12.57 -11.23
CA MET A 339 -3.59 11.65 -10.29
C MET A 339 -4.50 10.71 -11.07
N LYS A 340 -4.31 9.41 -10.88
CA LYS A 340 -5.09 8.38 -11.54
C LYS A 340 -5.97 7.67 -10.52
N HIS A 341 -7.27 7.64 -10.76
CA HIS A 341 -8.25 6.95 -9.93
C HIS A 341 -8.91 5.86 -10.75
N ASN A 342 -8.83 4.61 -10.31
CA ASN A 342 -9.47 3.49 -10.97
C ASN A 342 -9.99 2.44 -9.97
N HIS A 343 -10.72 1.45 -10.49
CA HIS A 343 -11.27 0.34 -9.74
C HIS A 343 -10.36 -0.91 -9.77
N CYS A 344 -9.04 -0.74 -9.83
CA CYS A 344 -8.01 -1.79 -9.95
C CYS A 344 -7.84 -2.46 -11.32
N ASN A 345 -8.68 -2.18 -12.31
CA ASN A 345 -8.59 -2.81 -13.62
C ASN A 345 -8.51 -1.79 -14.77
N GLY A 346 -7.89 -0.64 -14.52
CA GLY A 346 -7.79 0.45 -15.50
C GLY A 346 -9.17 0.91 -15.97
N ILE A 347 -9.36 0.96 -17.29
CA ILE A 347 -10.62 1.37 -17.92
C ILE A 347 -11.67 0.25 -17.97
N GLU A 348 -11.29 -1.00 -17.65
CA GLU A 348 -12.17 -2.15 -17.72
C GLU A 348 -12.92 -2.39 -16.40
N SER A 349 -14.03 -3.14 -16.49
CA SER A 349 -14.77 -3.55 -15.29
C SER A 349 -13.86 -4.32 -14.32
N PRO A 350 -13.85 -3.98 -13.02
CA PRO A 350 -13.07 -4.72 -12.04
C PRO A 350 -13.49 -6.18 -11.90
N LEU A 351 -14.74 -6.51 -12.30
CA LEU A 351 -15.25 -7.88 -12.28
C LEU A 351 -14.81 -8.72 -13.48
N LYS A 352 -14.16 -8.15 -14.50
CA LYS A 352 -13.79 -8.87 -15.72
C LYS A 352 -13.01 -10.16 -15.44
N ASN A 353 -12.11 -10.10 -14.47
CA ASN A 353 -11.21 -11.20 -14.12
C ASN A 353 -11.66 -11.96 -12.85
N VAL A 354 -12.84 -11.67 -12.32
CA VAL A 354 -13.39 -12.34 -11.13
C VAL A 354 -14.20 -13.55 -11.56
N LYS A 355 -13.84 -14.73 -11.06
CA LYS A 355 -14.56 -15.98 -11.34
C LYS A 355 -15.55 -16.31 -10.23
N PHE A 356 -16.76 -16.67 -10.64
CA PHE A 356 -17.82 -17.07 -9.72
C PHE A 356 -18.19 -18.55 -9.92
N LYS A 357 -18.51 -19.22 -8.80
CA LYS A 357 -18.99 -20.60 -8.80
C LYS A 357 -20.41 -20.62 -9.35
N THR A 358 -20.60 -20.84 -10.66
CA THR A 358 -21.95 -20.93 -11.26
C THR A 358 -21.96 -21.74 -12.55
N ASN A 359 -23.15 -22.33 -12.85
CA ASN A 359 -23.52 -22.81 -14.18
C ASN A 359 -24.17 -21.69 -15.04
N GLU A 360 -24.17 -20.44 -14.61
CA GLU A 360 -24.86 -19.32 -15.25
C GLU A 360 -23.85 -18.33 -15.87
N SER A 361 -24.19 -17.81 -17.06
CA SER A 361 -23.34 -16.87 -17.81
C SER A 361 -23.09 -15.56 -17.05
N HIS A 362 -21.86 -15.08 -17.09
CA HIS A 362 -21.36 -13.87 -16.38
C HIS A 362 -21.88 -12.54 -16.93
N ASN A 363 -22.50 -12.54 -18.12
CA ASN A 363 -22.72 -11.34 -18.92
C ASN A 363 -23.84 -10.40 -18.43
N GLU A 364 -24.59 -10.75 -17.37
CA GLU A 364 -25.75 -9.95 -16.95
C GLU A 364 -25.56 -9.16 -15.66
N LEU A 365 -24.42 -9.28 -14.96
CA LEU A 365 -24.36 -8.80 -13.58
C LEU A 365 -24.11 -7.31 -13.42
N TYR A 366 -23.37 -6.65 -14.30
CA TYR A 366 -23.10 -5.21 -14.17
C TYR A 366 -22.60 -4.60 -15.48
N ASP A 367 -23.52 -4.20 -16.34
CA ASP A 367 -23.28 -3.11 -17.30
C ASP A 367 -23.60 -1.78 -16.61
N ILE A 368 -22.73 -1.40 -15.67
CA ILE A 368 -22.81 -0.05 -15.13
C ILE A 368 -22.09 0.82 -16.18
N ASN A 369 -22.83 1.79 -16.75
CA ASN A 369 -22.26 2.92 -17.48
C ASN A 369 -21.38 3.79 -16.58
N THR A 370 -20.36 3.21 -15.96
CA THR A 370 -19.41 3.87 -15.05
C THR A 370 -18.08 4.02 -15.73
N THR A 371 -17.53 5.21 -15.65
CA THR A 371 -16.12 5.44 -15.97
C THR A 371 -15.28 4.76 -14.88
N TYR A 372 -14.61 3.65 -15.23
CA TYR A 372 -13.78 2.91 -14.27
C TYR A 372 -12.43 3.57 -13.99
N GLU A 373 -12.03 4.53 -14.80
CA GLU A 373 -10.80 5.28 -14.64
C GLU A 373 -11.02 6.78 -14.82
N GLU A 374 -10.48 7.58 -13.92
CA GLU A 374 -10.39 9.04 -14.04
C GLU A 374 -8.93 9.49 -13.93
N ASN A 375 -8.50 10.29 -14.90
CA ASN A 375 -7.21 10.97 -14.89
C ASN A 375 -7.42 12.43 -14.55
N MET A 376 -6.84 12.88 -13.43
CA MET A 376 -6.92 14.25 -12.95
C MET A 376 -5.54 14.89 -12.95
N VAL A 377 -5.50 16.20 -13.19
CA VAL A 377 -4.28 16.99 -13.09
C VAL A 377 -4.50 18.10 -12.08
N MET A 378 -3.54 18.30 -11.19
CA MET A 378 -3.49 19.47 -10.31
C MET A 378 -2.28 20.32 -10.64
N ILE A 379 -2.52 21.59 -10.95
CA ILE A 379 -1.51 22.62 -11.19
C ILE A 379 -1.36 23.44 -9.91
N TYR A 380 -0.13 23.71 -9.51
CA TYR A 380 0.16 24.41 -8.26
C TYR A 380 1.36 25.33 -8.37
N ASN A 381 1.40 26.37 -7.53
CA ASN A 381 2.48 27.30 -7.38
C ASN A 381 3.30 26.95 -6.12
N ILE A 382 4.61 26.83 -6.29
CA ILE A 382 5.56 26.54 -5.21
C ILE A 382 6.17 27.78 -4.54
N SER A 383 6.03 28.94 -5.20
CA SER A 383 6.55 30.22 -4.68
C SER A 383 5.65 30.79 -3.56
N ASN A 384 6.25 31.63 -2.72
CA ASN A 384 5.53 32.38 -1.68
C ASN A 384 4.89 33.68 -2.24
N THR A 385 5.01 33.96 -3.53
CA THR A 385 4.42 35.14 -4.15
C THR A 385 2.93 34.97 -4.33
N THR A 386 2.18 35.87 -3.72
CA THR A 386 0.70 36.03 -3.84
C THR A 386 0.32 36.46 -5.25
#